data_b4dbda85455675184db9b112bbad0a27
#
_entry.id   b4dbda85455675184db9b112bbad0a27
#
_cell.length_a   1.000
_cell.length_b   1.000
_cell.length_c   1.000
_cell.angle_alpha   90.00
_cell.angle_beta   90.00
_cell.angle_gamma   90.00
#
_symmetry.space_group_name_H-M   'P 1'
#
loop_
_entity.id
_entity.type
_entity.pdbx_description
1 polymer ?
#
loop_
_entity_poly.entity_id
_entity_poly.type
_entity_poly.pdbx_seq_one_letter_code
_entity_poly.pdbx_strand_id
1 'polypeptide(L)'
;MPCKESVTQLMQLQRVLKKPSQKKQLQKALDQAAKYAGVSVDTLQETAIPTLGLNADGQIRQCIGVHTAHVSIPTTTNTQLVWIKPDGKTQKAIPKAVKDNHPAEWADLKKRITQIKKILPTQRDRIEQFYLLQRNLKPHDWQTHYLDHPLVGQIARRLIWQIGSGSNAVTMCYCDGQLIDAQDKPIKLNDDDMITLWHPINSSTDQIMAWRDWLERHQISQPFKQAHREVYLLTDAELSTEIYSNRFAAHILKQHQFASLCDARNWKYSLMGAFDSHNIPTVQIPAYNLRCEYWVQSVLEEEHLSEMGICLYISTDQVRFYQTEADQPINLIDVPPIVLSEMMRDVDLFVGVASVGNDPAWLDGGVHGHQIDYWHSYSFGELSNTAQTRRQILERLIPRLKIASQCSITDRFLIVKGSLRTYKIHFGSGNILMEPDDQYLCIVPGQHDRGKAGDTVFLPFEGDNMLAIILSKAFMLVEDSKITDKTITLQIKAK
;
A
#
# COMPACT_ATOMS: atom_id res chain seq x y z
N MET A 1 -23.73 25.03 -11.93
CA MET A 1 -23.25 23.91 -11.03
C MET A 1 -21.97 23.36 -11.58
N PRO A 2 -20.93 23.15 -10.78
CA PRO A 2 -19.81 22.37 -11.23
C PRO A 2 -20.36 20.98 -11.60
N CYS A 3 -20.08 20.52 -12.83
CA CYS A 3 -20.55 19.20 -13.23
C CYS A 3 -19.74 18.13 -12.50
N LYS A 4 -20.36 17.00 -12.17
CA LYS A 4 -19.69 15.89 -11.44
C LYS A 4 -18.40 15.44 -12.12
N GLU A 5 -18.39 15.44 -13.45
CA GLU A 5 -17.21 15.09 -14.23
C GLU A 5 -16.04 16.06 -14.01
N SER A 6 -16.29 17.37 -13.93
CA SER A 6 -15.24 18.36 -13.66
C SER A 6 -14.62 18.17 -12.29
N VAL A 7 -15.44 17.92 -11.25
CA VAL A 7 -14.94 17.64 -9.90
C VAL A 7 -14.11 16.35 -9.88
N THR A 8 -14.59 15.29 -10.53
CA THR A 8 -13.84 14.04 -10.67
C THR A 8 -12.50 14.24 -11.36
N GLN A 9 -12.43 15.06 -12.40
CA GLN A 9 -11.17 15.40 -13.09
C GLN A 9 -10.22 16.19 -12.19
N LEU A 10 -10.73 17.15 -11.40
CA LEU A 10 -9.92 17.87 -10.42
C LEU A 10 -9.32 16.92 -9.36
N MET A 11 -10.10 15.98 -8.87
CA MET A 11 -9.61 14.95 -7.93
C MET A 11 -8.52 14.05 -8.54
N GLN A 12 -8.67 13.65 -9.81
CA GLN A 12 -7.64 12.88 -10.52
C GLN A 12 -6.35 13.69 -10.71
N LEU A 13 -6.46 14.99 -10.99
CA LEU A 13 -5.32 15.89 -11.12
C LEU A 13 -4.56 16.05 -9.81
N GLN A 14 -5.24 16.04 -8.66
CA GLN A 14 -4.62 16.14 -7.35
C GLN A 14 -3.52 15.09 -7.12
N ARG A 15 -3.71 13.89 -7.67
CA ARG A 15 -2.75 12.79 -7.58
C ARG A 15 -1.57 12.92 -8.55
N VAL A 16 -1.78 13.57 -9.70
CA VAL A 16 -0.79 13.67 -10.78
C VAL A 16 0.08 14.92 -10.66
N LEU A 17 -0.47 15.98 -10.07
CA LEU A 17 0.23 17.25 -9.92
C LEU A 17 1.34 17.16 -8.88
N LYS A 18 2.57 17.46 -9.32
CA LYS A 18 3.77 17.45 -8.45
C LYS A 18 4.11 18.84 -7.92
N LYS A 19 3.83 19.92 -8.70
CA LYS A 19 4.22 21.28 -8.34
C LYS A 19 3.32 21.85 -7.22
N PRO A 20 3.87 22.37 -6.11
CA PRO A 20 3.10 22.94 -5.00
C PRO A 20 2.14 24.05 -5.43
N SER A 21 2.57 24.92 -6.35
CA SER A 21 1.74 25.99 -6.89
C SER A 21 0.49 25.47 -7.61
N GLN A 22 0.62 24.38 -8.37
CA GLN A 22 -0.49 23.73 -9.06
C GLN A 22 -1.42 23.01 -8.09
N LYS A 23 -0.87 22.33 -7.06
CA LYS A 23 -1.67 21.73 -5.96
C LYS A 23 -2.50 22.80 -5.25
N LYS A 24 -1.91 23.97 -4.96
CA LYS A 24 -2.61 25.12 -4.33
C LYS A 24 -3.73 25.69 -5.23
N GLN A 25 -3.49 25.80 -6.54
CA GLN A 25 -4.53 26.25 -7.48
C GLN A 25 -5.68 25.25 -7.57
N LEU A 26 -5.35 23.95 -7.60
CA LEU A 26 -6.34 22.88 -7.61
C LEU A 26 -7.21 22.89 -6.35
N GLN A 27 -6.60 23.04 -5.16
CA GLN A 27 -7.34 23.15 -3.91
C GLN A 27 -8.30 24.34 -3.92
N LYS A 28 -7.84 25.52 -4.37
CA LYS A 28 -8.73 26.68 -4.54
C LYS A 28 -9.91 26.41 -5.47
N ALA A 29 -9.69 25.67 -6.55
CA ALA A 29 -10.77 25.31 -7.48
C ALA A 29 -11.79 24.36 -6.84
N LEU A 30 -11.33 23.39 -6.04
CA LEU A 30 -12.21 22.50 -5.26
C LEU A 30 -12.98 23.26 -4.18
N ASP A 31 -12.32 24.17 -3.44
CA ASP A 31 -12.96 25.02 -2.42
C ASP A 31 -14.06 25.89 -3.04
N GLN A 32 -13.79 26.51 -4.20
CA GLN A 32 -14.78 27.29 -4.93
C GLN A 32 -15.95 26.43 -5.43
N ALA A 33 -15.67 25.24 -5.94
CA ALA A 33 -16.70 24.32 -6.39
C ALA A 33 -17.59 23.85 -5.23
N ALA A 34 -17.01 23.54 -4.07
CA ALA A 34 -17.71 23.16 -2.84
C ALA A 34 -18.60 24.31 -2.33
N LYS A 35 -18.04 25.52 -2.26
CA LYS A 35 -18.79 26.74 -1.88
C LYS A 35 -19.95 26.99 -2.81
N TYR A 36 -19.77 26.83 -4.11
CA TYR A 36 -20.84 27.00 -5.11
C TYR A 36 -21.93 25.94 -4.97
N ALA A 37 -21.57 24.71 -4.61
CA ALA A 37 -22.50 23.60 -4.38
C ALA A 37 -23.17 23.66 -2.99
N GLY A 38 -22.71 24.53 -2.07
CA GLY A 38 -23.25 24.64 -0.70
C GLY A 38 -22.90 23.43 0.19
N VAL A 39 -21.82 22.73 -0.11
CA VAL A 39 -21.37 21.53 0.63
C VAL A 39 -19.89 21.64 1.01
N SER A 40 -19.41 20.77 1.90
CA SER A 40 -17.98 20.67 2.18
C SER A 40 -17.22 20.11 0.96
N VAL A 41 -15.90 20.35 0.90
CA VAL A 41 -15.04 19.75 -0.14
C VAL A 41 -15.12 18.24 -0.10
N ASP A 42 -15.12 17.66 1.09
CA ASP A 42 -15.23 16.20 1.28
C ASP A 42 -16.53 15.65 0.73
N THR A 43 -17.68 16.27 1.06
CA THR A 43 -19.00 15.90 0.53
C THR A 43 -19.05 16.04 -1.00
N LEU A 44 -18.45 17.10 -1.53
CA LEU A 44 -18.36 17.28 -2.98
C LEU A 44 -17.55 16.15 -3.64
N GLN A 45 -16.44 15.78 -3.05
CA GLN A 45 -15.60 14.67 -3.53
C GLN A 45 -16.31 13.32 -3.46
N GLU A 46 -17.09 13.08 -2.41
CA GLU A 46 -17.88 11.85 -2.24
C GLU A 46 -19.00 11.73 -3.28
N THR A 47 -19.75 12.79 -3.48
CA THR A 47 -20.94 12.79 -4.36
C THR A 47 -20.62 12.90 -5.85
N ALA A 48 -19.40 13.33 -6.20
CA ALA A 48 -18.98 13.53 -7.60
C ALA A 48 -18.44 12.26 -8.27
N ILE A 49 -18.30 11.14 -7.55
CA ILE A 49 -17.69 9.91 -8.11
C ILE A 49 -18.65 9.31 -9.15
N PRO A 50 -18.18 9.08 -10.40
CA PRO A 50 -19.04 8.52 -11.43
C PRO A 50 -19.17 6.99 -11.28
N THR A 51 -20.33 6.45 -11.65
CA THR A 51 -20.55 5.00 -11.67
C THR A 51 -19.91 4.29 -12.86
N LEU A 52 -19.58 5.00 -13.93
CA LEU A 52 -18.96 4.51 -15.16
C LEU A 52 -19.67 3.32 -15.81
N GLY A 53 -20.96 3.18 -15.58
CA GLY A 53 -21.77 2.06 -16.11
C GLY A 53 -21.55 0.72 -15.37
N LEU A 54 -20.93 0.76 -14.19
CA LEU A 54 -20.85 -0.40 -13.29
C LEU A 54 -22.24 -0.64 -12.67
N ASN A 55 -22.63 -1.90 -12.53
CA ASN A 55 -23.77 -2.32 -11.74
C ASN A 55 -23.43 -2.34 -10.22
N ALA A 56 -24.41 -2.69 -9.38
CA ALA A 56 -24.23 -2.76 -7.92
C ALA A 56 -23.09 -3.72 -7.50
N ASP A 57 -22.77 -4.73 -8.30
CA ASP A 57 -21.68 -5.69 -8.02
C ASP A 57 -20.31 -5.21 -8.55
N GLY A 58 -20.22 -3.98 -9.09
CA GLY A 58 -18.99 -3.45 -9.66
C GLY A 58 -18.60 -4.10 -10.99
N GLN A 59 -19.56 -4.52 -11.77
CA GLN A 59 -19.36 -5.16 -13.08
C GLN A 59 -19.98 -4.35 -14.20
N ILE A 60 -19.39 -4.44 -15.41
CA ILE A 60 -20.03 -4.01 -16.66
C ILE A 60 -20.28 -5.25 -17.50
N ARG A 61 -21.53 -5.44 -17.94
CA ARG A 61 -21.89 -6.38 -18.98
C ARG A 61 -22.50 -5.62 -20.14
N GLN A 62 -21.81 -5.60 -21.27
CA GLN A 62 -22.22 -4.85 -22.45
C GLN A 62 -22.12 -5.73 -23.70
N CYS A 63 -23.24 -5.86 -24.42
CA CYS A 63 -23.24 -6.48 -25.75
C CYS A 63 -22.64 -5.50 -26.77
N ILE A 64 -21.69 -5.94 -27.55
CA ILE A 64 -21.09 -5.21 -28.68
C ILE A 64 -21.09 -6.15 -29.88
N GLY A 65 -22.00 -5.90 -30.83
CA GLY A 65 -22.31 -6.87 -31.89
C GLY A 65 -22.85 -8.16 -31.28
N VAL A 66 -22.26 -9.28 -31.68
CA VAL A 66 -22.63 -10.64 -31.19
C VAL A 66 -21.82 -11.09 -29.95
N HIS A 67 -20.93 -10.25 -29.46
CA HIS A 67 -20.08 -10.58 -28.32
C HIS A 67 -20.51 -9.77 -27.08
N THR A 68 -20.34 -10.37 -25.90
CA THR A 68 -20.57 -9.65 -24.63
C THR A 68 -19.24 -9.34 -23.96
N ALA A 69 -18.96 -8.06 -23.73
CA ALA A 69 -17.88 -7.62 -22.89
C ALA A 69 -18.28 -7.76 -21.42
N HIS A 70 -17.49 -8.44 -20.62
CA HIS A 70 -17.63 -8.54 -19.17
C HIS A 70 -16.41 -7.94 -18.51
N VAL A 71 -16.61 -6.81 -17.81
CA VAL A 71 -15.59 -6.11 -17.03
C VAL A 71 -15.85 -6.37 -15.55
N SER A 72 -14.81 -6.72 -14.81
CA SER A 72 -14.85 -6.90 -13.34
C SER A 72 -13.65 -6.26 -12.66
N ILE A 73 -13.76 -6.00 -11.36
CA ILE A 73 -12.76 -5.35 -10.54
C ILE A 73 -12.30 -6.32 -9.43
N PRO A 74 -11.35 -7.23 -9.71
CA PRO A 74 -10.87 -8.18 -8.71
C PRO A 74 -10.04 -7.50 -7.60
N THR A 75 -9.30 -6.44 -7.93
CA THR A 75 -8.50 -5.66 -6.98
C THR A 75 -8.58 -4.17 -7.29
N THR A 76 -8.15 -3.32 -6.35
CA THR A 76 -8.14 -1.86 -6.56
C THR A 76 -7.14 -1.40 -7.63
N THR A 77 -6.22 -2.25 -8.02
CA THR A 77 -5.20 -1.97 -9.04
C THR A 77 -5.43 -2.71 -10.35
N ASN A 78 -6.36 -3.70 -10.37
CA ASN A 78 -6.60 -4.55 -11.53
C ASN A 78 -8.07 -4.54 -11.95
N THR A 79 -8.28 -4.34 -13.23
CA THR A 79 -9.59 -4.43 -13.89
C THR A 79 -9.48 -5.47 -14.99
N GLN A 80 -10.28 -6.51 -14.93
CA GLN A 80 -10.30 -7.59 -15.92
C GLN A 80 -11.37 -7.34 -16.97
N LEU A 81 -11.05 -7.61 -18.22
CA LEU A 81 -11.98 -7.66 -19.35
C LEU A 81 -11.94 -9.04 -19.97
N VAL A 82 -13.10 -9.68 -20.04
CA VAL A 82 -13.29 -10.97 -20.70
C VAL A 82 -14.40 -10.83 -21.74
N TRP A 83 -14.17 -11.35 -22.91
CA TRP A 83 -15.16 -11.41 -23.98
C TRP A 83 -15.86 -12.76 -23.99
N ILE A 84 -17.19 -12.75 -23.99
CA ILE A 84 -18.04 -13.94 -24.10
C ILE A 84 -18.52 -14.00 -25.54
N LYS A 85 -18.25 -15.11 -26.21
CA LYS A 85 -18.67 -15.39 -27.57
C LYS A 85 -20.12 -15.86 -27.61
N PRO A 86 -20.77 -15.88 -28.80
CA PRO A 86 -22.12 -16.40 -28.93
C PRO A 86 -22.28 -17.88 -28.50
N ASP A 87 -21.20 -18.67 -28.58
CA ASP A 87 -21.15 -20.05 -28.11
C ASP A 87 -20.88 -20.20 -26.59
N GLY A 88 -20.85 -19.10 -25.84
CA GLY A 88 -20.60 -19.07 -24.42
C GLY A 88 -19.13 -19.16 -24.02
N LYS A 89 -18.21 -19.42 -24.94
CA LYS A 89 -16.77 -19.50 -24.65
C LYS A 89 -16.21 -18.11 -24.37
N THR A 90 -15.22 -18.05 -23.49
CA THR A 90 -14.55 -16.80 -23.10
C THR A 90 -13.21 -16.63 -23.80
N GLN A 91 -12.82 -15.36 -24.03
CA GLN A 91 -11.49 -14.98 -24.51
C GLN A 91 -11.03 -13.64 -23.90
N LYS A 92 -9.72 -13.48 -23.69
CA LYS A 92 -9.13 -12.23 -23.20
C LYS A 92 -8.88 -11.21 -24.32
N ALA A 93 -8.49 -11.69 -25.50
CA ALA A 93 -8.24 -10.84 -26.66
C ALA A 93 -9.53 -10.24 -27.21
N ILE A 94 -9.46 -8.98 -27.68
CA ILE A 94 -10.60 -8.33 -28.34
C ILE A 94 -11.00 -9.11 -29.60
N PRO A 95 -12.29 -9.43 -29.80
CA PRO A 95 -12.76 -10.05 -31.03
C PRO A 95 -12.53 -9.12 -32.23
N LYS A 96 -12.05 -9.70 -33.35
CA LYS A 96 -11.80 -8.92 -34.58
C LYS A 96 -13.07 -8.22 -35.08
N ALA A 97 -14.22 -8.89 -35.03
CA ALA A 97 -15.50 -8.32 -35.40
C ALA A 97 -15.89 -7.07 -34.59
N VAL A 98 -15.57 -7.04 -33.28
CA VAL A 98 -15.81 -5.87 -32.42
C VAL A 98 -14.88 -4.72 -32.85
N LYS A 99 -13.62 -5.03 -33.09
CA LYS A 99 -12.63 -4.01 -33.49
C LYS A 99 -12.96 -3.36 -34.82
N ASP A 100 -13.39 -4.18 -35.80
CA ASP A 100 -13.56 -3.73 -37.18
C ASP A 100 -14.97 -3.11 -37.41
N ASN A 101 -16.02 -3.67 -36.80
CA ASN A 101 -17.42 -3.29 -37.06
C ASN A 101 -18.02 -2.39 -35.99
N HIS A 102 -17.44 -2.34 -34.77
CA HIS A 102 -17.96 -1.58 -33.61
C HIS A 102 -16.88 -0.73 -32.93
N PRO A 103 -16.06 0.06 -33.69
CA PRO A 103 -14.93 0.77 -33.12
C PRO A 103 -15.34 1.85 -32.11
N ALA A 104 -16.48 2.51 -32.30
CA ALA A 104 -16.99 3.56 -31.41
C ALA A 104 -17.40 3.01 -30.03
N GLU A 105 -18.17 1.89 -30.02
CA GLU A 105 -18.61 1.24 -28.80
C GLU A 105 -17.42 0.66 -28.01
N TRP A 106 -16.45 0.09 -28.74
CA TRP A 106 -15.18 -0.34 -28.12
C TRP A 106 -14.39 0.82 -27.54
N ALA A 107 -14.28 1.95 -28.24
CA ALA A 107 -13.56 3.14 -27.75
C ALA A 107 -14.21 3.68 -26.47
N ASP A 108 -15.54 3.73 -26.39
CA ASP A 108 -16.26 4.14 -25.18
C ASP A 108 -16.01 3.18 -24.00
N LEU A 109 -16.15 1.87 -24.20
CA LEU A 109 -15.87 0.88 -23.15
C LEU A 109 -14.42 0.97 -22.66
N LYS A 110 -13.45 1.10 -23.58
CA LYS A 110 -12.03 1.27 -23.26
C LYS A 110 -11.78 2.54 -22.44
N LYS A 111 -12.46 3.65 -22.77
CA LYS A 111 -12.40 4.91 -22.01
C LYS A 111 -12.91 4.71 -20.58
N ARG A 112 -14.06 4.07 -20.38
CA ARG A 112 -14.62 3.76 -19.07
C ARG A 112 -13.69 2.87 -18.24
N ILE A 113 -13.15 1.80 -18.80
CA ILE A 113 -12.15 0.93 -18.13
C ILE A 113 -10.92 1.73 -17.71
N THR A 114 -10.44 2.63 -18.58
CA THR A 114 -9.29 3.48 -18.26
C THR A 114 -9.60 4.44 -17.11
N GLN A 115 -10.81 4.99 -17.06
CA GLN A 115 -11.27 5.84 -15.95
C GLN A 115 -11.40 5.05 -14.64
N ILE A 116 -11.96 3.83 -14.67
CA ILE A 116 -12.04 2.94 -13.49
C ILE A 116 -10.64 2.72 -12.91
N LYS A 117 -9.67 2.34 -13.75
CA LYS A 117 -8.27 2.11 -13.35
C LYS A 117 -7.60 3.34 -12.71
N LYS A 118 -8.03 4.54 -13.08
CA LYS A 118 -7.51 5.80 -12.50
C LYS A 118 -8.20 6.21 -11.21
N ILE A 119 -9.53 6.07 -11.14
CA ILE A 119 -10.34 6.55 -10.03
C ILE A 119 -10.22 5.60 -8.83
N LEU A 120 -10.24 4.29 -9.05
CA LEU A 120 -10.30 3.29 -7.99
C LEU A 120 -9.12 3.40 -6.99
N PRO A 121 -7.86 3.48 -7.41
CA PRO A 121 -6.75 3.70 -6.49
C PRO A 121 -6.84 5.04 -5.76
N THR A 122 -7.35 6.10 -6.41
CA THR A 122 -7.54 7.40 -5.77
C THR A 122 -8.59 7.33 -4.64
N GLN A 123 -9.68 6.58 -4.84
CA GLN A 123 -10.68 6.38 -3.79
C GLN A 123 -10.17 5.51 -2.66
N ARG A 124 -9.36 4.48 -2.95
CA ARG A 124 -8.67 3.68 -1.94
C ARG A 124 -7.79 4.57 -1.04
N ASP A 125 -6.94 5.39 -1.65
CA ASP A 125 -6.02 6.27 -0.94
C ASP A 125 -6.79 7.32 -0.11
N ARG A 126 -7.92 7.84 -0.65
CA ARG A 126 -8.82 8.76 0.08
C ARG A 126 -9.44 8.11 1.32
N ILE A 127 -9.92 6.87 1.19
CA ILE A 127 -10.52 6.16 2.34
C ILE A 127 -9.43 5.81 3.38
N GLU A 128 -8.23 5.43 2.96
CA GLU A 128 -7.13 5.18 3.89
C GLU A 128 -6.78 6.43 4.73
N GLN A 129 -6.90 7.63 4.17
CA GLN A 129 -6.66 8.89 4.89
C GLN A 129 -7.69 9.17 6.00
N PHE A 130 -8.82 8.47 6.06
CA PHE A 130 -9.82 8.64 7.13
C PHE A 130 -9.24 8.44 8.53
N TYR A 131 -8.18 7.65 8.66
CA TYR A 131 -7.47 7.48 9.92
C TYR A 131 -6.96 8.80 10.52
N LEU A 132 -6.50 9.71 9.65
CA LEU A 132 -5.94 11.00 10.07
C LEU A 132 -6.92 12.18 9.91
N LEU A 133 -8.05 11.97 9.24
CA LEU A 133 -9.06 13.02 9.01
C LEU A 133 -10.19 13.01 10.05
N GLN A 134 -10.21 12.07 10.99
CA GLN A 134 -11.30 11.88 11.97
C GLN A 134 -12.70 11.87 11.30
N ARG A 135 -12.78 11.21 10.14
CA ARG A 135 -14.00 11.23 9.33
C ARG A 135 -15.09 10.41 9.99
N ASN A 136 -16.19 11.07 10.37
CA ASN A 136 -17.41 10.47 10.89
C ASN A 136 -18.50 10.52 9.81
N LEU A 137 -19.15 9.40 9.54
CA LEU A 137 -20.17 9.27 8.50
C LEU A 137 -21.50 8.90 9.14
N LYS A 138 -22.59 9.53 8.69
CA LYS A 138 -23.95 9.09 9.03
C LYS A 138 -24.30 7.83 8.26
N PRO A 139 -25.14 6.92 8.81
CA PRO A 139 -25.48 5.64 8.18
C PRO A 139 -25.97 5.78 6.75
N HIS A 140 -26.89 6.71 6.51
CA HIS A 140 -27.45 6.95 5.18
C HIS A 140 -26.38 7.37 4.15
N ASP A 141 -25.50 8.33 4.51
CA ASP A 141 -24.45 8.83 3.63
C ASP A 141 -23.39 7.73 3.39
N TRP A 142 -23.01 7.00 4.45
CA TRP A 142 -22.08 5.89 4.35
C TRP A 142 -22.62 4.77 3.46
N GLN A 143 -23.88 4.39 3.63
CA GLN A 143 -24.51 3.39 2.77
C GLN A 143 -24.56 3.86 1.33
N THR A 144 -25.06 5.05 1.06
CA THR A 144 -25.27 5.57 -0.30
C THR A 144 -23.96 5.81 -1.05
N HIS A 145 -22.96 6.44 -0.40
CA HIS A 145 -21.75 6.91 -1.09
C HIS A 145 -20.59 5.91 -1.00
N TYR A 146 -20.66 4.94 -0.08
CA TYR A 146 -19.61 3.93 0.12
C TYR A 146 -20.09 2.53 -0.20
N LEU A 147 -21.06 1.97 0.52
CA LEU A 147 -21.46 0.57 0.31
C LEU A 147 -22.18 0.34 -1.02
N ASP A 148 -23.20 1.16 -1.33
CA ASP A 148 -24.06 0.95 -2.48
C ASP A 148 -23.52 1.60 -3.76
N HIS A 149 -22.48 2.44 -3.64
CA HIS A 149 -21.83 3.03 -4.81
C HIS A 149 -21.09 1.97 -5.63
N PRO A 150 -21.39 1.76 -6.92
CA PRO A 150 -20.86 0.66 -7.72
C PRO A 150 -19.32 0.56 -7.76
N LEU A 151 -18.63 1.72 -7.77
CA LEU A 151 -17.17 1.79 -7.80
C LEU A 151 -16.58 1.75 -6.38
N VAL A 152 -17.04 2.65 -5.49
CA VAL A 152 -16.49 2.80 -4.13
C VAL A 152 -16.81 1.59 -3.27
N GLY A 153 -17.96 0.93 -3.49
CA GLY A 153 -18.35 -0.31 -2.83
C GLY A 153 -17.34 -1.44 -3.03
N GLN A 154 -16.59 -1.44 -4.15
CA GLN A 154 -15.51 -2.42 -4.36
C GLN A 154 -14.35 -2.24 -3.39
N ILE A 155 -14.28 -1.10 -2.70
CA ILE A 155 -13.32 -0.83 -1.61
C ILE A 155 -14.02 -0.99 -0.27
N ALA A 156 -15.12 -0.26 -0.04
CA ALA A 156 -15.78 -0.10 1.25
C ALA A 156 -16.34 -1.41 1.82
N ARG A 157 -16.85 -2.32 0.98
CA ARG A 157 -17.40 -3.62 1.39
C ARG A 157 -16.33 -4.60 1.88
N ARG A 158 -15.06 -4.35 1.57
CA ARG A 158 -13.92 -5.19 2.01
C ARG A 158 -13.19 -4.61 3.22
N LEU A 159 -13.71 -3.52 3.79
CA LEU A 159 -13.15 -2.84 4.95
C LEU A 159 -13.98 -3.10 6.20
N ILE A 160 -13.31 -3.08 7.33
CA ILE A 160 -13.91 -3.13 8.65
C ILE A 160 -14.26 -1.70 9.05
N TRP A 161 -15.50 -1.50 9.45
CA TRP A 161 -16.03 -0.23 9.92
C TRP A 161 -16.36 -0.32 11.41
N GLN A 162 -16.53 0.81 12.06
CA GLN A 162 -16.77 0.88 13.50
C GLN A 162 -17.88 1.88 13.80
N ILE A 163 -18.76 1.52 14.74
CA ILE A 163 -19.77 2.40 15.33
C ILE A 163 -19.33 2.73 16.74
N GLY A 164 -19.40 4.01 17.11
CA GLY A 164 -18.98 4.46 18.43
C GLY A 164 -17.47 4.47 18.64
N SER A 165 -17.05 4.64 19.89
CA SER A 165 -15.64 4.74 20.28
C SER A 165 -15.36 4.06 21.62
N GLY A 166 -14.08 3.78 21.90
CA GLY A 166 -13.62 3.17 23.15
C GLY A 166 -14.08 1.71 23.31
N SER A 167 -14.28 1.29 24.56
CA SER A 167 -14.59 -0.11 24.91
C SER A 167 -15.95 -0.60 24.40
N ASN A 168 -16.86 0.30 24.10
CA ASN A 168 -18.22 0.00 23.60
C ASN A 168 -18.32 0.06 22.07
N ALA A 169 -17.19 0.23 21.37
CA ALA A 169 -17.17 0.27 19.93
C ALA A 169 -17.58 -1.08 19.32
N VAL A 170 -18.52 -1.04 18.38
CA VAL A 170 -18.97 -2.19 17.62
C VAL A 170 -18.30 -2.15 16.24
N THR A 171 -17.59 -3.23 15.90
CA THR A 171 -16.91 -3.35 14.61
C THR A 171 -17.69 -4.24 13.66
N MET A 172 -17.73 -3.90 12.38
CA MET A 172 -18.55 -4.57 11.37
C MET A 172 -17.87 -4.60 10.01
N CYS A 173 -18.22 -5.62 9.23
CA CYS A 173 -17.87 -5.71 7.80
C CYS A 173 -19.12 -6.09 7.00
N TYR A 174 -19.13 -5.74 5.71
CA TYR A 174 -20.20 -6.14 4.80
C TYR A 174 -19.90 -7.52 4.22
N CYS A 175 -20.85 -8.45 4.33
CA CYS A 175 -20.77 -9.78 3.75
C CYS A 175 -22.16 -10.24 3.33
N ASP A 176 -22.29 -10.75 2.11
CA ASP A 176 -23.52 -11.35 1.57
C ASP A 176 -24.80 -10.53 1.79
N GLY A 177 -24.71 -9.21 1.61
CA GLY A 177 -25.85 -8.31 1.73
C GLY A 177 -26.13 -7.81 3.16
N GLN A 178 -25.33 -8.17 4.14
CA GLN A 178 -25.52 -7.85 5.53
C GLN A 178 -24.26 -7.24 6.18
N LEU A 179 -24.47 -6.49 7.25
CA LEU A 179 -23.40 -6.04 8.14
C LEU A 179 -23.27 -7.05 9.27
N ILE A 180 -22.08 -7.57 9.47
CA ILE A 180 -21.81 -8.61 10.47
C ILE A 180 -20.55 -8.29 11.27
N ASP A 181 -20.46 -8.80 12.49
CA ASP A 181 -19.26 -8.74 13.32
C ASP A 181 -18.28 -9.88 12.98
N ALA A 182 -17.15 -9.92 13.68
CA ALA A 182 -16.12 -10.96 13.49
C ALA A 182 -16.57 -12.38 13.90
N GLN A 183 -17.74 -12.53 14.53
CA GLN A 183 -18.39 -13.79 14.91
C GLN A 183 -19.59 -14.13 14.01
N ASP A 184 -19.72 -13.49 12.87
CA ASP A 184 -20.81 -13.66 11.90
C ASP A 184 -22.22 -13.27 12.44
N LYS A 185 -22.28 -12.41 13.47
CA LYS A 185 -23.55 -11.91 14.03
C LYS A 185 -24.00 -10.66 13.28
N PRO A 186 -25.28 -10.58 12.86
CA PRO A 186 -25.81 -9.40 12.19
C PRO A 186 -25.76 -8.15 13.06
N ILE A 187 -25.32 -7.04 12.47
CA ILE A 187 -25.31 -5.71 13.07
C ILE A 187 -26.39 -4.86 12.42
N LYS A 188 -27.18 -4.17 13.25
CA LYS A 188 -28.17 -3.17 12.80
C LYS A 188 -27.67 -1.77 13.11
N LEU A 189 -27.77 -0.88 12.13
CA LEU A 189 -27.46 0.54 12.30
C LEU A 189 -28.70 1.28 12.79
N ASN A 190 -28.47 2.25 13.67
CA ASN A 190 -29.47 3.27 14.04
C ASN A 190 -29.14 4.57 13.31
N ASP A 191 -30.13 5.42 13.06
CA ASP A 191 -29.96 6.67 12.30
C ASP A 191 -28.97 7.66 12.95
N ASP A 192 -28.83 7.58 14.28
CA ASP A 192 -27.93 8.43 15.08
C ASP A 192 -26.50 7.88 15.19
N ASP A 193 -26.24 6.68 14.69
CA ASP A 193 -24.90 6.09 14.74
C ASP A 193 -23.92 6.93 13.95
N MET A 194 -22.65 6.92 14.39
CA MET A 194 -21.54 7.55 13.68
C MET A 194 -20.55 6.46 13.28
N ILE A 195 -20.37 6.32 11.97
CA ILE A 195 -19.54 5.28 11.38
C ILE A 195 -18.16 5.85 11.07
N THR A 196 -17.14 5.16 11.53
CA THR A 196 -15.74 5.48 11.29
C THR A 196 -15.02 4.29 10.68
N LEU A 197 -13.88 4.54 10.05
CA LEU A 197 -13.00 3.47 9.59
C LEU A 197 -12.27 2.87 10.78
N TRP A 198 -12.42 1.56 10.99
CA TRP A 198 -11.78 0.85 12.11
C TRP A 198 -10.25 0.82 11.98
N HIS A 199 -9.54 1.07 13.10
CA HIS A 199 -8.09 0.98 13.19
C HIS A 199 -7.68 0.04 14.32
N PRO A 200 -6.72 -0.90 14.13
CA PRO A 200 -6.35 -1.89 15.13
C PRO A 200 -5.75 -1.31 16.41
N ILE A 201 -5.21 -0.09 16.39
CA ILE A 201 -4.61 0.56 17.57
C ILE A 201 -5.59 0.71 18.74
N ASN A 202 -6.89 0.80 18.43
CA ASN A 202 -7.94 0.98 19.45
C ASN A 202 -8.60 -0.34 19.88
N SER A 203 -8.04 -1.48 19.46
CA SER A 203 -8.65 -2.80 19.67
C SER A 203 -7.74 -3.74 20.44
N SER A 204 -8.35 -4.69 21.15
CA SER A 204 -7.60 -5.78 21.79
C SER A 204 -6.99 -6.72 20.74
N THR A 205 -5.94 -7.42 21.14
CA THR A 205 -5.30 -8.45 20.30
C THR A 205 -6.32 -9.51 19.86
N ASP A 206 -7.22 -9.94 20.75
CA ASP A 206 -8.24 -10.93 20.44
C ASP A 206 -9.20 -10.45 19.35
N GLN A 207 -9.62 -9.18 19.40
CA GLN A 207 -10.47 -8.59 18.38
C GLN A 207 -9.76 -8.49 17.02
N ILE A 208 -8.48 -8.10 17.01
CA ILE A 208 -7.65 -8.05 15.80
C ILE A 208 -7.52 -9.45 15.20
N MET A 209 -7.22 -10.45 16.02
CA MET A 209 -7.08 -11.85 15.58
C MET A 209 -8.40 -12.41 15.05
N ALA A 210 -9.52 -12.13 15.72
CA ALA A 210 -10.84 -12.52 15.24
C ALA A 210 -11.16 -11.96 13.85
N TRP A 211 -10.83 -10.70 13.59
CA TRP A 211 -10.99 -10.10 12.25
C TRP A 211 -10.06 -10.69 11.20
N ARG A 212 -8.80 -11.00 11.56
CA ARG A 212 -7.87 -11.66 10.63
C ARG A 212 -8.38 -13.06 10.24
N ASP A 213 -8.85 -13.83 11.21
CA ASP A 213 -9.44 -15.16 10.99
C ASP A 213 -10.73 -15.08 10.16
N TRP A 214 -11.56 -14.07 10.42
CA TRP A 214 -12.79 -13.83 9.68
C TRP A 214 -12.51 -13.51 8.20
N LEU A 215 -11.60 -12.58 7.92
CA LEU A 215 -11.20 -12.22 6.56
C LEU A 215 -10.65 -13.41 5.77
N GLU A 216 -9.85 -14.27 6.43
CA GLU A 216 -9.34 -15.49 5.79
C GLU A 216 -10.44 -16.50 5.52
N ARG A 217 -11.37 -16.73 6.46
CA ARG A 217 -12.50 -17.67 6.27
C ARG A 217 -13.41 -17.23 5.12
N HIS A 218 -13.67 -15.96 5.00
CA HIS A 218 -14.51 -15.38 3.95
C HIS A 218 -13.74 -15.04 2.66
N GLN A 219 -12.43 -15.31 2.59
CA GLN A 219 -11.57 -15.03 1.44
C GLN A 219 -11.65 -13.57 0.97
N ILE A 220 -11.74 -12.62 1.92
CA ILE A 220 -11.81 -11.20 1.65
C ILE A 220 -10.41 -10.60 1.71
N SER A 221 -9.92 -10.18 0.53
CA SER A 221 -8.67 -9.43 0.42
C SER A 221 -8.93 -7.94 0.61
N GLN A 222 -8.38 -7.34 1.66
CA GLN A 222 -8.58 -5.91 1.95
C GLN A 222 -7.86 -5.02 0.93
N PRO A 223 -8.42 -3.87 0.54
CA PRO A 223 -7.84 -2.97 -0.47
C PRO A 223 -6.53 -2.32 -0.04
N PHE A 224 -6.25 -2.31 1.25
CA PHE A 224 -4.99 -1.93 1.90
C PHE A 224 -4.86 -2.66 3.23
N LYS A 225 -3.68 -2.63 3.84
CA LYS A 225 -3.46 -3.20 5.18
C LYS A 225 -4.37 -2.50 6.20
N GLN A 226 -5.41 -3.19 6.68
CA GLN A 226 -6.26 -2.72 7.75
C GLN A 226 -6.18 -3.65 8.96
N ALA A 227 -6.68 -4.89 8.89
CA ALA A 227 -6.55 -5.85 10.00
C ALA A 227 -5.10 -6.29 10.26
N HIS A 228 -4.26 -6.21 9.23
CA HIS A 228 -2.82 -6.48 9.30
C HIS A 228 -1.98 -5.20 9.32
N ARG A 229 -2.59 -4.06 9.72
CA ARG A 229 -1.89 -2.78 9.82
C ARG A 229 -0.89 -2.82 10.96
N GLU A 230 0.33 -2.38 10.69
CA GLU A 230 1.35 -2.22 11.70
C GLU A 230 0.93 -1.13 12.69
N VAL A 231 1.08 -1.41 13.98
CA VAL A 231 0.78 -0.48 15.07
C VAL A 231 2.08 -0.13 15.78
N TYR A 232 2.38 1.17 15.83
CA TYR A 232 3.57 1.70 16.50
C TYR A 232 3.16 2.33 17.82
N LEU A 233 3.57 1.69 18.90
CA LEU A 233 3.42 2.22 20.26
C LEU A 233 4.74 2.86 20.70
N LEU A 234 4.67 3.76 21.68
CA LEU A 234 5.86 4.32 22.31
C LEU A 234 6.68 3.22 22.97
N THR A 235 8.00 3.29 22.78
CA THR A 235 8.97 2.44 23.45
C THR A 235 9.60 3.15 24.64
N ASP A 236 10.25 2.40 25.53
CA ASP A 236 10.98 2.97 26.67
C ASP A 236 12.06 3.97 26.22
N ALA A 237 12.70 3.72 25.08
CA ALA A 237 13.66 4.63 24.48
C ALA A 237 13.01 5.97 24.07
N GLU A 238 11.83 5.94 23.47
CA GLU A 238 11.08 7.13 23.07
C GLU A 238 10.51 7.90 24.28
N LEU A 239 10.12 7.19 25.33
CA LEU A 239 9.74 7.82 26.60
C LEU A 239 10.93 8.53 27.26
N SER A 240 12.16 8.01 27.10
CA SER A 240 13.39 8.61 27.64
C SER A 240 13.88 9.80 26.82
N THR A 241 13.67 9.82 25.50
CA THR A 241 14.03 10.95 24.62
C THR A 241 13.01 12.08 24.67
N GLU A 242 11.79 11.76 25.11
CA GLU A 242 10.63 12.64 25.30
C GLU A 242 10.10 13.28 24.01
N ILE A 243 10.93 14.01 23.26
CA ILE A 243 10.51 14.89 22.15
C ILE A 243 10.88 14.39 20.75
N TYR A 244 11.54 13.24 20.64
CA TYR A 244 11.88 12.65 19.33
C TYR A 244 11.98 11.14 19.39
N SER A 245 11.78 10.50 18.23
CA SER A 245 12.07 9.09 18.01
C SER A 245 13.27 8.94 17.08
N ASN A 246 14.23 8.11 17.45
CA ASN A 246 15.36 7.67 16.61
C ASN A 246 15.20 6.24 16.07
N ARG A 247 13.99 5.66 16.16
CA ARG A 247 13.70 4.28 15.75
C ARG A 247 14.09 3.98 14.30
N PHE A 248 14.03 4.99 13.45
CA PHE A 248 14.34 4.91 12.03
C PHE A 248 15.56 5.77 11.65
N ALA A 249 16.46 5.98 12.59
CA ALA A 249 17.72 6.69 12.36
C ALA A 249 18.78 5.80 11.69
N ALA A 250 19.83 6.43 11.16
CA ALA A 250 21.00 5.79 10.59
C ALA A 250 20.74 4.87 9.38
N HIS A 251 19.63 5.08 8.66
CA HIS A 251 19.39 4.44 7.38
C HIS A 251 19.91 5.28 6.21
N ILE A 252 20.42 4.60 5.18
CA ILE A 252 20.84 5.23 3.92
C ILE A 252 19.76 4.95 2.88
N LEU A 253 19.16 6.03 2.35
CA LEU A 253 18.05 5.96 1.41
C LEU A 253 18.42 6.56 0.06
N LYS A 254 17.87 5.98 -1.02
CA LYS A 254 17.91 6.56 -2.37
C LYS A 254 17.00 7.79 -2.40
N GLN A 255 17.58 8.98 -2.54
CA GLN A 255 16.85 10.24 -2.37
C GLN A 255 15.66 10.38 -3.33
N HIS A 256 15.81 10.06 -4.62
CA HIS A 256 14.71 10.16 -5.59
C HIS A 256 13.54 9.22 -5.28
N GLN A 257 13.84 8.01 -4.80
CA GLN A 257 12.82 7.05 -4.42
C GLN A 257 12.09 7.51 -3.15
N PHE A 258 12.83 7.98 -2.17
CA PHE A 258 12.30 8.60 -0.96
C PHE A 258 11.39 9.80 -1.27
N ALA A 259 11.84 10.73 -2.12
CA ALA A 259 11.03 11.88 -2.55
C ALA A 259 9.71 11.47 -3.22
N SER A 260 9.74 10.41 -4.03
CA SER A 260 8.54 9.87 -4.67
C SER A 260 7.55 9.26 -3.66
N LEU A 261 8.06 8.64 -2.60
CA LEU A 261 7.24 8.11 -1.49
C LEU A 261 6.66 9.23 -0.63
N CYS A 262 7.46 10.27 -0.34
CA CYS A 262 6.98 11.47 0.34
C CYS A 262 5.80 12.10 -0.42
N ASP A 263 5.94 12.30 -1.73
CA ASP A 263 4.85 12.83 -2.57
C ASP A 263 3.59 11.94 -2.51
N ALA A 264 3.76 10.62 -2.57
CA ALA A 264 2.65 9.67 -2.53
C ALA A 264 1.90 9.67 -1.17
N ARG A 265 2.59 10.03 -0.08
CA ARG A 265 2.06 10.09 1.29
C ARG A 265 1.77 11.51 1.77
N ASN A 266 1.78 12.50 0.87
CA ASN A 266 1.54 13.93 1.14
C ASN A 266 2.58 14.59 2.07
N TRP A 267 3.77 14.01 2.20
CA TRP A 267 4.89 14.67 2.83
C TRP A 267 5.51 15.68 1.87
N LYS A 268 5.80 16.88 2.36
CA LYS A 268 6.51 17.91 1.60
C LYS A 268 8.01 17.66 1.72
N TYR A 269 8.67 17.42 0.60
CA TYR A 269 10.11 17.24 0.54
C TYR A 269 10.64 17.79 -0.80
N SER A 270 11.78 18.47 -0.76
CA SER A 270 12.52 18.90 -1.94
C SER A 270 13.86 18.17 -1.99
N LEU A 271 14.30 17.79 -3.18
CA LEU A 271 15.59 17.12 -3.35
C LEU A 271 16.72 18.01 -2.84
N MET A 272 17.65 17.45 -2.08
CA MET A 272 18.87 18.10 -1.64
C MET A 272 19.94 18.01 -2.72
N GLY A 273 20.65 19.12 -2.89
CA GLY A 273 21.83 19.20 -3.76
C GLY A 273 23.13 19.34 -2.95
N ALA A 274 24.24 19.50 -3.67
CA ALA A 274 25.60 19.55 -3.11
C ALA A 274 25.81 20.61 -2.02
N PHE A 275 25.01 21.69 -2.04
CA PHE A 275 25.14 22.81 -1.10
C PHE A 275 24.09 22.82 0.01
N ASP A 276 23.16 21.85 -0.01
CA ASP A 276 22.12 21.71 1.01
C ASP A 276 22.62 20.83 2.15
N SER A 277 22.62 21.36 3.36
CA SER A 277 23.01 20.60 4.56
C SER A 277 21.85 19.73 5.05
N HIS A 278 20.63 20.23 4.96
CA HIS A 278 19.42 19.55 5.40
C HIS A 278 18.20 20.07 4.62
N ASN A 279 17.22 19.21 4.45
CA ASN A 279 15.88 19.55 4.02
C ASN A 279 14.91 18.59 4.71
N ILE A 280 14.03 19.10 5.55
CA ILE A 280 13.24 18.29 6.47
C ILE A 280 11.91 17.91 5.81
N PRO A 281 11.70 16.63 5.49
CA PRO A 281 10.38 16.13 5.09
C PRO A 281 9.35 16.43 6.16
N THR A 282 8.25 17.06 5.79
CA THR A 282 7.21 17.52 6.70
C THR A 282 5.82 17.17 6.20
N VAL A 283 4.95 16.68 7.08
CA VAL A 283 3.54 16.47 6.80
C VAL A 283 2.66 17.20 7.80
N GLN A 284 1.58 17.82 7.30
CA GLN A 284 0.57 18.47 8.13
C GLN A 284 -0.56 17.48 8.44
N ILE A 285 -1.04 17.51 9.68
CA ILE A 285 -2.14 16.68 10.18
C ILE A 285 -3.22 17.61 10.76
N PRO A 286 -3.99 18.30 9.88
CA PRO A 286 -4.85 19.42 10.28
C PRO A 286 -5.93 19.05 11.30
N ALA A 287 -6.50 17.84 11.20
CA ALA A 287 -7.55 17.40 12.13
C ALA A 287 -7.08 17.28 13.59
N TYR A 288 -5.77 17.22 13.81
CA TYR A 288 -5.16 17.17 15.14
C TYR A 288 -4.36 18.44 15.48
N ASN A 289 -4.32 19.40 14.57
CA ASN A 289 -3.49 20.61 14.70
C ASN A 289 -2.01 20.29 14.92
N LEU A 290 -1.50 19.25 14.23
CA LEU A 290 -0.13 18.78 14.35
C LEU A 290 0.59 18.83 13.00
N ARG A 291 1.91 18.88 13.06
CA ARG A 291 2.81 18.52 11.96
C ARG A 291 3.84 17.49 12.44
N CYS A 292 4.25 16.63 11.54
CA CYS A 292 5.33 15.67 11.77
C CYS A 292 6.49 15.98 10.84
N GLU A 293 7.71 15.84 11.37
CA GLU A 293 8.96 16.02 10.66
C GLU A 293 9.79 14.73 10.73
N TYR A 294 10.42 14.36 9.62
CA TYR A 294 11.41 13.28 9.57
C TYR A 294 12.74 13.85 9.11
N TRP A 295 13.69 13.93 10.01
CA TRP A 295 14.96 14.58 9.76
C TRP A 295 15.85 13.69 8.90
N VAL A 296 16.39 14.28 7.84
CA VAL A 296 17.32 13.62 6.91
C VAL A 296 18.47 14.58 6.59
N GLN A 297 19.63 14.01 6.29
CA GLN A 297 20.86 14.72 5.97
C GLN A 297 21.42 14.20 4.65
N SER A 298 22.20 15.03 3.94
CA SER A 298 22.93 14.57 2.77
C SER A 298 24.06 13.62 3.17
N VAL A 299 24.26 12.57 2.42
CA VAL A 299 25.47 11.75 2.46
C VAL A 299 26.48 12.41 1.52
N LEU A 300 27.35 13.28 2.09
CA LEU A 300 28.29 14.12 1.33
C LEU A 300 29.57 13.33 0.98
N GLU A 301 29.51 12.59 -0.10
CA GLU A 301 30.67 12.16 -0.87
C GLU A 301 30.50 12.71 -2.28
N GLU A 302 31.51 13.35 -2.87
CA GLU A 302 31.43 13.99 -4.20
C GLU A 302 30.90 13.01 -5.26
N GLU A 303 31.23 11.73 -5.13
CA GLU A 303 30.80 10.65 -6.04
C GLU A 303 29.31 10.28 -5.90
N HIS A 304 28.64 10.71 -4.83
CA HIS A 304 27.22 10.51 -4.61
C HIS A 304 26.35 11.64 -5.11
N LEU A 305 26.88 12.50 -5.99
CA LEU A 305 26.12 13.53 -6.67
C LEU A 305 25.78 13.10 -8.10
N SER A 306 24.59 13.49 -8.54
CA SER A 306 24.24 13.40 -9.96
C SER A 306 25.00 14.48 -10.78
N GLU A 307 25.02 14.35 -12.11
CA GLU A 307 25.57 15.37 -13.01
C GLU A 307 24.98 16.78 -12.79
N MET A 308 23.79 16.86 -12.22
CA MET A 308 23.10 18.11 -11.89
C MET A 308 23.38 18.58 -10.46
N GLY A 309 24.30 17.98 -9.74
CA GLY A 309 24.64 18.31 -8.36
C GLY A 309 23.57 17.92 -7.33
N ILE A 310 22.67 17.00 -7.65
CA ILE A 310 21.65 16.49 -6.72
C ILE A 310 22.21 15.27 -5.97
N CYS A 311 22.05 15.21 -4.65
CA CYS A 311 22.45 14.07 -3.83
C CYS A 311 21.69 12.81 -4.26
N LEU A 312 22.39 11.71 -4.49
CA LEU A 312 21.80 10.43 -4.82
C LEU A 312 21.24 9.73 -3.56
N TYR A 313 21.93 9.94 -2.43
CA TYR A 313 21.62 9.28 -1.16
C TYR A 313 21.48 10.29 -0.02
N ILE A 314 20.66 9.91 0.95
CA ILE A 314 20.44 10.64 2.20
C ILE A 314 20.55 9.68 3.38
N SER A 315 21.00 10.17 4.52
CA SER A 315 20.94 9.46 5.80
C SER A 315 19.76 9.97 6.63
N THR A 316 19.18 9.08 7.41
CA THR A 316 18.01 9.39 8.25
C THR A 316 18.41 9.61 9.71
N ASP A 317 17.62 10.42 10.41
CA ASP A 317 17.83 10.74 11.83
C ASP A 317 16.50 10.60 12.58
N GLN A 318 15.90 11.68 13.04
CA GLN A 318 14.83 11.70 14.03
C GLN A 318 13.46 11.96 13.41
N VAL A 319 12.42 11.42 14.07
CA VAL A 319 11.01 11.82 13.85
C VAL A 319 10.59 12.71 15.01
N ARG A 320 10.00 13.87 14.72
CA ARG A 320 9.50 14.84 15.69
C ARG A 320 8.09 15.32 15.36
N PHE A 321 7.36 15.71 16.40
CA PHE A 321 6.01 16.25 16.27
C PHE A 321 5.95 17.66 16.86
N TYR A 322 5.14 18.51 16.24
CA TYR A 322 4.96 19.90 16.61
C TYR A 322 3.48 20.27 16.54
N GLN A 323 3.04 21.24 17.32
CA GLN A 323 1.83 21.98 16.97
C GLN A 323 2.05 22.69 15.62
N THR A 324 1.00 22.84 14.81
CA THR A 324 1.11 23.28 13.40
C THR A 324 2.00 24.52 13.20
N GLU A 325 1.84 25.54 14.05
CA GLU A 325 2.56 26.82 13.93
C GLU A 325 3.70 26.99 14.97
N ALA A 326 3.99 25.95 15.77
CA ALA A 326 5.01 26.06 16.83
C ALA A 326 6.39 25.64 16.33
N ASP A 327 7.45 26.23 16.86
CA ASP A 327 8.84 25.89 16.56
C ASP A 327 9.44 24.87 17.54
N GLN A 328 8.77 24.64 18.68
CA GLN A 328 9.22 23.66 19.67
C GLN A 328 8.48 22.33 19.48
N PRO A 329 9.19 21.20 19.51
CA PRO A 329 8.56 19.90 19.46
C PRO A 329 7.73 19.65 20.72
N ILE A 330 6.66 18.87 20.57
CA ILE A 330 5.86 18.38 21.70
C ILE A 330 6.41 17.04 22.19
N ASN A 331 6.07 16.68 23.43
CA ASN A 331 6.41 15.37 23.96
C ASN A 331 5.67 14.27 23.17
N LEU A 332 6.37 13.17 22.89
CA LEU A 332 5.79 12.05 22.13
C LEU A 332 4.59 11.42 22.83
N ILE A 333 4.54 11.47 24.17
CA ILE A 333 3.42 10.97 24.96
C ILE A 333 2.14 11.80 24.77
N ASP A 334 2.27 13.06 24.37
CA ASP A 334 1.14 13.97 24.11
C ASP A 334 0.63 13.84 22.67
N VAL A 335 1.32 13.08 21.82
CA VAL A 335 0.87 12.80 20.44
C VAL A 335 -0.24 11.75 20.49
N PRO A 336 -1.41 11.98 19.86
CA PRO A 336 -2.46 10.97 19.80
C PRO A 336 -1.92 9.65 19.23
N PRO A 337 -2.19 8.49 19.87
CA PRO A 337 -1.60 7.20 19.49
C PRO A 337 -1.77 6.85 18.01
N ILE A 338 -2.93 7.16 17.43
CA ILE A 338 -3.20 6.92 16.01
C ILE A 338 -2.30 7.76 15.10
N VAL A 339 -2.05 9.01 15.48
CA VAL A 339 -1.16 9.92 14.72
C VAL A 339 0.27 9.41 14.78
N LEU A 340 0.75 9.09 15.99
CA LEU A 340 2.08 8.51 16.18
C LEU A 340 2.25 7.26 15.31
N SER A 341 1.30 6.32 15.42
CA SER A 341 1.36 5.05 14.69
C SER A 341 1.36 5.24 13.17
N GLU A 342 0.51 6.11 12.64
CA GLU A 342 0.42 6.34 11.19
C GLU A 342 1.67 7.05 10.63
N MET A 343 2.24 7.99 11.37
CA MET A 343 3.47 8.66 10.95
C MET A 343 4.68 7.73 11.00
N MET A 344 4.81 6.94 12.06
CA MET A 344 5.87 5.92 12.15
C MET A 344 5.74 4.86 11.06
N ARG A 345 4.51 4.50 10.69
CA ARG A 345 4.23 3.59 9.58
C ARG A 345 4.65 4.17 8.23
N ASP A 346 4.45 5.45 7.99
CA ASP A 346 4.94 6.12 6.79
C ASP A 346 6.49 6.09 6.75
N VAL A 347 7.14 6.36 7.87
CA VAL A 347 8.60 6.35 7.97
C VAL A 347 9.16 4.94 7.77
N ASP A 348 8.55 3.90 8.37
CA ASP A 348 8.93 2.49 8.11
C ASP A 348 8.79 2.13 6.62
N LEU A 349 7.72 2.60 5.96
CA LEU A 349 7.55 2.43 4.52
C LEU A 349 8.67 3.10 3.72
N PHE A 350 9.07 4.32 4.09
CA PHE A 350 10.15 5.04 3.42
C PHE A 350 11.47 4.29 3.53
N VAL A 351 11.82 3.86 4.73
CA VAL A 351 13.02 3.05 4.97
C VAL A 351 12.91 1.70 4.26
N GLY A 352 11.80 1.01 4.43
CA GLY A 352 11.57 -0.32 3.87
C GLY A 352 11.62 -0.40 2.34
N VAL A 353 11.35 0.71 1.65
CA VAL A 353 11.34 0.76 0.18
C VAL A 353 12.58 1.44 -0.38
N ALA A 354 13.02 2.57 0.21
CA ALA A 354 14.07 3.39 -0.37
C ALA A 354 15.49 3.06 0.14
N SER A 355 15.63 2.18 1.15
CA SER A 355 16.95 1.81 1.66
C SER A 355 17.84 1.19 0.59
N VAL A 356 19.10 1.59 0.57
CA VAL A 356 20.15 0.98 -0.27
C VAL A 356 20.41 -0.48 0.12
N GLY A 357 20.06 -0.90 1.34
CA GLY A 357 20.10 -2.29 1.76
C GLY A 357 19.20 -3.24 0.96
N ASN A 358 18.24 -2.71 0.20
CA ASN A 358 17.44 -3.46 -0.77
C ASN A 358 18.08 -3.55 -2.17
N ASP A 359 19.20 -2.86 -2.39
CA ASP A 359 19.84 -2.78 -3.70
C ASP A 359 21.01 -3.76 -3.83
N PRO A 360 20.92 -4.77 -4.72
CA PRO A 360 22.02 -5.69 -4.97
C PRO A 360 23.31 -5.00 -5.45
N ALA A 361 23.21 -3.81 -6.05
CA ALA A 361 24.39 -3.05 -6.47
C ALA A 361 25.24 -2.53 -5.29
N TRP A 362 24.71 -2.61 -4.06
CA TRP A 362 25.40 -2.23 -2.83
C TRP A 362 25.98 -3.43 -2.06
N LEU A 363 26.01 -4.61 -2.66
CA LEU A 363 26.52 -5.84 -2.03
C LEU A 363 27.96 -5.68 -1.49
N ASP A 364 28.80 -4.94 -2.16
CA ASP A 364 30.17 -4.59 -1.81
C ASP A 364 30.29 -3.26 -1.03
N GLY A 365 29.20 -2.73 -0.52
CA GLY A 365 29.19 -1.56 0.37
C GLY A 365 29.23 -0.21 -0.37
N GLY A 366 28.85 -0.16 -1.64
CA GLY A 366 28.86 1.05 -2.46
C GLY A 366 30.22 1.37 -3.05
N VAL A 367 30.43 2.62 -3.52
CA VAL A 367 31.58 3.02 -4.32
C VAL A 367 32.93 2.73 -3.64
N HIS A 368 33.01 2.87 -2.31
CA HIS A 368 34.26 2.64 -1.55
C HIS A 368 34.20 1.43 -0.61
N GLY A 369 33.15 0.63 -0.64
CA GLY A 369 32.99 -0.51 0.25
C GLY A 369 32.73 -0.14 1.73
N HIS A 370 32.56 1.14 2.07
CA HIS A 370 32.43 1.61 3.45
C HIS A 370 31.10 1.21 4.11
N GLN A 371 30.09 0.86 3.31
CA GLN A 371 28.73 0.58 3.79
C GLN A 371 28.38 -0.92 3.73
N ILE A 372 29.38 -1.80 3.63
CA ILE A 372 29.15 -3.25 3.53
C ILE A 372 28.43 -3.81 4.75
N ASP A 373 28.81 -3.34 5.96
CA ASP A 373 28.18 -3.77 7.21
C ASP A 373 26.73 -3.30 7.30
N TYR A 374 26.46 -2.07 6.84
CA TYR A 374 25.08 -1.57 6.72
C TYR A 374 24.26 -2.43 5.78
N TRP A 375 24.78 -2.74 4.59
CA TRP A 375 24.06 -3.56 3.61
C TRP A 375 23.76 -4.95 4.16
N HIS A 376 24.75 -5.62 4.78
CA HIS A 376 24.56 -6.94 5.38
C HIS A 376 23.58 -6.90 6.56
N SER A 377 23.72 -5.93 7.44
CA SER A 377 22.85 -5.76 8.60
C SER A 377 21.39 -5.52 8.18
N TYR A 378 21.17 -4.68 7.19
CA TYR A 378 19.83 -4.40 6.68
C TYR A 378 19.24 -5.59 5.89
N SER A 379 20.07 -6.21 5.02
CA SER A 379 19.60 -7.26 4.10
C SER A 379 19.23 -8.56 4.80
N PHE A 380 19.85 -8.87 5.94
CA PHE A 380 19.71 -10.16 6.64
C PHE A 380 19.55 -10.04 8.15
N GLY A 381 19.44 -8.81 8.67
CA GLY A 381 19.36 -8.50 10.09
C GLY A 381 17.96 -8.64 10.69
N GLU A 382 17.71 -7.86 11.73
CA GLU A 382 16.44 -7.87 12.45
C GLU A 382 15.29 -7.38 11.57
N LEU A 383 14.09 -7.90 11.83
CA LEU A 383 12.91 -7.58 11.06
C LEU A 383 12.25 -6.26 11.54
N SER A 384 11.98 -5.36 10.62
CA SER A 384 11.05 -4.24 10.85
C SER A 384 9.63 -4.75 11.14
N ASN A 385 8.75 -3.88 11.67
CA ASN A 385 7.36 -4.25 11.94
C ASN A 385 6.64 -4.73 10.67
N THR A 386 6.91 -4.10 9.53
CA THR A 386 6.38 -4.53 8.22
C THR A 386 6.86 -5.94 7.84
N ALA A 387 8.13 -6.25 8.09
CA ALA A 387 8.68 -7.58 7.82
C ALA A 387 8.14 -8.65 8.79
N GLN A 388 7.92 -8.29 10.05
CA GLN A 388 7.26 -9.17 11.03
C GLN A 388 5.81 -9.48 10.62
N THR A 389 5.07 -8.49 10.12
CA THR A 389 3.73 -8.71 9.56
C THR A 389 3.77 -9.72 8.40
N ARG A 390 4.74 -9.60 7.48
CA ARG A 390 4.93 -10.58 6.39
C ARG A 390 5.21 -11.98 6.91
N ARG A 391 6.09 -12.12 7.92
CA ARG A 391 6.36 -13.39 8.58
C ARG A 391 5.08 -14.02 9.12
N GLN A 392 4.28 -13.29 9.91
CA GLN A 392 3.03 -13.78 10.50
C GLN A 392 2.04 -14.25 9.42
N ILE A 393 1.96 -13.54 8.30
CA ILE A 393 1.10 -13.93 7.16
C ILE A 393 1.61 -15.22 6.54
N LEU A 394 2.92 -15.33 6.31
CA LEU A 394 3.51 -16.54 5.71
C LEU A 394 3.39 -17.75 6.63
N GLU A 395 3.47 -17.60 7.96
CA GLU A 395 3.21 -18.67 8.93
C GLU A 395 1.81 -19.27 8.76
N ARG A 396 0.81 -18.45 8.44
CA ARG A 396 -0.57 -18.90 8.19
C ARG A 396 -0.79 -19.43 6.77
N LEU A 397 -0.06 -18.89 5.81
CA LEU A 397 -0.26 -19.13 4.39
C LEU A 397 0.48 -20.39 3.90
N ILE A 398 1.76 -20.53 4.23
CA ILE A 398 2.64 -21.62 3.74
C ILE A 398 2.04 -23.01 3.98
N PRO A 399 1.46 -23.36 5.15
CA PRO A 399 0.87 -24.67 5.38
C PRO A 399 -0.26 -25.06 4.41
N ARG A 400 -0.86 -24.07 3.75
CA ARG A 400 -1.99 -24.27 2.80
C ARG A 400 -1.54 -24.33 1.34
N LEU A 401 -0.24 -24.12 1.09
CA LEU A 401 0.32 -24.10 -0.26
C LEU A 401 0.91 -25.44 -0.66
N LYS A 402 1.00 -25.67 -1.98
CA LYS A 402 1.59 -26.89 -2.54
C LYS A 402 3.07 -27.11 -2.14
N ILE A 403 3.75 -26.03 -1.74
CA ILE A 403 5.15 -26.05 -1.34
C ILE A 403 5.35 -26.27 0.18
N ALA A 404 4.28 -26.51 0.93
CA ALA A 404 4.31 -26.59 2.40
C ALA A 404 5.38 -27.57 2.94
N SER A 405 5.51 -28.76 2.33
CA SER A 405 6.47 -29.79 2.77
C SER A 405 7.94 -29.42 2.52
N GLN A 406 8.19 -28.44 1.64
CA GLN A 406 9.53 -27.99 1.26
C GLN A 406 9.89 -26.63 1.89
N CYS A 407 8.99 -26.06 2.68
CA CYS A 407 9.16 -24.76 3.31
C CYS A 407 9.09 -24.85 4.83
N SER A 408 9.92 -24.07 5.51
CA SER A 408 9.81 -23.83 6.95
C SER A 408 10.13 -22.37 7.26
N ILE A 409 9.67 -21.89 8.41
CA ILE A 409 9.80 -20.48 8.81
C ILE A 409 10.71 -20.41 10.04
N THR A 410 11.66 -19.48 10.00
CA THR A 410 12.53 -19.11 11.12
C THR A 410 12.21 -17.68 11.58
N ASP A 411 13.00 -17.14 12.51
CA ASP A 411 12.79 -15.78 13.00
C ASP A 411 12.91 -14.72 11.93
N ARG A 412 13.81 -14.90 10.95
CA ARG A 412 14.11 -13.90 9.91
C ARG A 412 13.92 -14.39 8.48
N PHE A 413 13.79 -15.71 8.26
CA PHE A 413 13.85 -16.30 6.92
C PHE A 413 12.71 -17.30 6.66
N LEU A 414 12.23 -17.30 5.43
CA LEU A 414 11.55 -18.43 4.82
C LEU A 414 12.60 -19.37 4.26
N ILE A 415 12.71 -20.56 4.85
CA ILE A 415 13.59 -21.63 4.36
C ILE A 415 12.88 -22.38 3.24
N VAL A 416 13.55 -22.58 2.12
CA VAL A 416 13.01 -23.28 0.95
C VAL A 416 13.98 -24.38 0.56
N LYS A 417 13.54 -25.65 0.60
CA LYS A 417 14.29 -26.80 0.16
C LYS A 417 14.04 -27.06 -1.31
N GLY A 418 14.98 -26.69 -2.15
CA GLY A 418 15.01 -27.06 -3.56
C GLY A 418 15.58 -28.47 -3.79
N SER A 419 15.67 -28.87 -5.06
CA SER A 419 16.31 -30.14 -5.46
C SER A 419 17.85 -30.06 -5.46
N LEU A 420 18.41 -28.86 -5.68
CA LEU A 420 19.84 -28.62 -5.81
C LEU A 420 20.43 -28.04 -4.50
N ARG A 421 19.74 -27.07 -3.88
CA ARG A 421 20.19 -26.36 -2.67
C ARG A 421 19.05 -26.05 -1.73
N THR A 422 19.38 -25.64 -0.51
CA THR A 422 18.47 -25.01 0.45
C THR A 422 18.70 -23.48 0.43
N TYR A 423 17.60 -22.73 0.47
CA TYR A 423 17.60 -21.28 0.35
C TYR A 423 16.96 -20.64 1.57
N LYS A 424 17.49 -19.50 2.00
CA LYS A 424 16.96 -18.67 3.08
C LYS A 424 16.52 -17.33 2.51
N ILE A 425 15.21 -17.08 2.40
CA ILE A 425 14.66 -15.83 1.87
C ILE A 425 14.32 -14.92 3.05
N HIS A 426 14.96 -13.76 3.16
CA HIS A 426 14.74 -12.82 4.24
C HIS A 426 13.38 -12.11 4.11
N PHE A 427 12.59 -12.03 5.20
CA PHE A 427 11.24 -11.45 5.18
C PHE A 427 11.21 -9.92 4.93
N GLY A 428 12.26 -9.21 5.30
CA GLY A 428 12.37 -7.77 5.10
C GLY A 428 12.75 -7.40 3.68
N SER A 429 13.93 -7.81 3.25
CA SER A 429 14.54 -7.43 1.97
C SER A 429 14.13 -8.35 0.81
N GLY A 430 13.69 -9.58 1.08
CA GLY A 430 13.51 -10.61 0.07
C GLY A 430 14.80 -11.14 -0.52
N ASN A 431 15.97 -10.78 0.04
CA ASN A 431 17.27 -11.28 -0.35
C ASN A 431 17.41 -12.75 0.04
N ILE A 432 18.27 -13.48 -0.69
CA ILE A 432 18.37 -14.93 -0.57
C ILE A 432 19.81 -15.31 -0.23
N LEU A 433 19.96 -16.19 0.76
CA LEU A 433 21.19 -16.90 1.06
C LEU A 433 21.04 -18.37 0.67
N MET A 434 22.10 -18.97 0.17
CA MET A 434 22.18 -20.40 -0.18
C MET A 434 23.00 -21.16 0.85
N GLU A 435 22.47 -22.28 1.35
CA GLU A 435 23.25 -23.19 2.18
C GLU A 435 24.21 -24.05 1.31
N PRO A 436 25.37 -24.49 1.88
CA PRO A 436 25.74 -24.42 3.30
C PRO A 436 26.44 -23.13 3.72
N ASP A 437 26.99 -22.33 2.81
CA ASP A 437 27.96 -21.28 3.11
C ASP A 437 27.34 -19.88 3.21
N ASP A 438 26.05 -19.79 3.23
CA ASP A 438 25.28 -18.51 3.22
C ASP A 438 25.65 -17.59 2.05
N GLN A 439 25.98 -18.18 0.91
CA GLN A 439 26.31 -17.44 -0.30
C GLN A 439 25.07 -16.66 -0.79
N TYR A 440 25.24 -15.38 -1.08
CA TYR A 440 24.16 -14.53 -1.62
C TYR A 440 23.75 -15.00 -3.01
N LEU A 441 22.42 -15.15 -3.22
CA LEU A 441 21.81 -15.43 -4.50
C LEU A 441 21.06 -14.22 -5.01
N CYS A 442 21.58 -13.57 -6.05
CA CYS A 442 20.95 -12.44 -6.69
C CYS A 442 19.85 -12.90 -7.66
N ILE A 443 18.60 -12.63 -7.33
CA ILE A 443 17.46 -12.80 -8.23
C ILE A 443 16.75 -11.47 -8.32
N VAL A 444 16.82 -10.83 -9.50
CA VAL A 444 16.09 -9.61 -9.82
C VAL A 444 14.75 -9.99 -10.45
N PRO A 445 13.60 -9.75 -9.78
CA PRO A 445 12.31 -10.09 -10.33
C PRO A 445 12.04 -9.31 -11.63
N GLY A 446 11.74 -9.99 -12.72
CA GLY A 446 11.28 -9.38 -13.96
C GLY A 446 9.93 -8.68 -13.77
N GLN A 447 9.62 -7.68 -14.61
CA GLN A 447 8.32 -6.99 -14.55
C GLN A 447 7.12 -7.96 -14.72
N HIS A 448 7.32 -9.09 -15.41
CA HIS A 448 6.28 -10.11 -15.64
C HIS A 448 6.12 -11.11 -14.49
N ASP A 449 7.07 -11.19 -13.57
CA ASP A 449 7.04 -12.17 -12.48
C ASP A 449 6.36 -11.64 -11.22
N ARG A 450 6.19 -10.32 -11.14
CA ARG A 450 5.57 -9.63 -10.00
C ARG A 450 4.08 -9.92 -9.79
N GLY A 451 3.40 -10.51 -10.77
CA GLY A 451 1.96 -10.82 -10.73
C GLY A 451 1.60 -12.30 -10.68
N LYS A 452 2.48 -13.19 -11.11
CA LYS A 452 2.11 -14.61 -11.33
C LYS A 452 1.84 -15.41 -10.06
N ALA A 453 2.53 -15.12 -8.96
CA ALA A 453 2.29 -15.80 -7.68
C ALA A 453 1.04 -15.24 -6.96
N GLY A 454 0.73 -13.96 -7.13
CA GLY A 454 -0.44 -13.32 -6.53
C GLY A 454 -1.78 -13.78 -7.12
N ASP A 455 -1.80 -14.21 -8.40
CA ASP A 455 -3.04 -14.66 -9.06
C ASP A 455 -3.50 -16.07 -8.60
N THR A 456 -2.64 -16.83 -7.93
CA THR A 456 -2.91 -18.22 -7.50
C THR A 456 -3.03 -18.40 -5.99
N VAL A 457 -2.67 -17.38 -5.21
CA VAL A 457 -2.63 -17.45 -3.73
C VAL A 457 -3.46 -16.32 -3.15
N PHE A 458 -4.38 -16.66 -2.24
CA PHE A 458 -5.11 -15.66 -1.48
C PHE A 458 -4.14 -14.84 -0.60
N LEU A 459 -4.15 -13.52 -0.78
CA LEU A 459 -3.46 -12.58 0.11
C LEU A 459 -4.50 -11.78 0.89
N PRO A 460 -4.32 -11.59 2.21
CA PRO A 460 -5.33 -10.93 3.04
C PRO A 460 -5.48 -9.43 2.76
N PHE A 461 -4.56 -8.84 2.03
CA PHE A 461 -4.63 -7.44 1.59
C PHE A 461 -3.79 -7.18 0.33
N GLU A 462 -4.10 -6.09 -0.34
CA GLU A 462 -3.39 -5.58 -1.51
C GLU A 462 -2.21 -4.67 -1.09
N GLY A 463 -1.22 -4.52 -1.97
CA GLY A 463 -0.19 -3.47 -1.90
C GLY A 463 1.14 -3.87 -1.26
N ASP A 464 1.32 -5.07 -0.69
CA ASP A 464 2.63 -5.55 -0.25
C ASP A 464 3.33 -6.32 -1.37
N ASN A 465 4.06 -5.58 -2.21
CA ASN A 465 4.81 -6.17 -3.32
C ASN A 465 5.90 -7.14 -2.84
N MET A 466 6.51 -6.88 -1.68
CA MET A 466 7.59 -7.73 -1.16
C MET A 466 7.07 -9.10 -0.73
N LEU A 467 5.86 -9.18 -0.14
CA LEU A 467 5.22 -10.46 0.17
C LEU A 467 5.01 -11.31 -1.10
N ALA A 468 4.54 -10.67 -2.17
CA ALA A 468 4.37 -11.34 -3.47
C ALA A 468 5.72 -11.79 -4.07
N ILE A 469 6.78 -10.97 -3.93
CA ILE A 469 8.14 -11.31 -4.37
C ILE A 469 8.69 -12.51 -3.59
N ILE A 470 8.55 -12.53 -2.26
CA ILE A 470 9.01 -13.65 -1.41
C ILE A 470 8.32 -14.95 -1.84
N LEU A 471 7.00 -14.94 -2.02
CA LEU A 471 6.25 -16.11 -2.48
C LEU A 471 6.69 -16.55 -3.89
N SER A 472 6.85 -15.61 -4.81
CA SER A 472 7.31 -15.92 -6.18
C SER A 472 8.68 -16.58 -6.18
N LYS A 473 9.61 -16.05 -5.38
CA LYS A 473 10.95 -16.64 -5.19
C LYS A 473 10.84 -18.03 -4.58
N ALA A 474 10.01 -18.23 -3.56
CA ALA A 474 9.81 -19.54 -2.93
C ALA A 474 9.29 -20.59 -3.94
N PHE A 475 8.25 -20.27 -4.70
CA PHE A 475 7.73 -21.18 -5.73
C PHE A 475 8.77 -21.54 -6.80
N MET A 476 9.58 -20.57 -7.22
CA MET A 476 10.64 -20.80 -8.20
C MET A 476 11.76 -21.69 -7.63
N LEU A 477 12.19 -21.43 -6.40
CA LEU A 477 13.32 -22.13 -5.78
C LEU A 477 12.99 -23.54 -5.30
N VAL A 478 11.73 -23.85 -5.01
CA VAL A 478 11.25 -25.25 -4.80
C VAL A 478 11.54 -26.11 -6.02
N GLU A 479 11.45 -25.54 -7.22
CA GLU A 479 11.71 -26.20 -8.50
C GLU A 479 13.04 -25.73 -9.14
N ASP A 480 14.09 -25.53 -8.34
CA ASP A 480 15.38 -24.94 -8.76
C ASP A 480 16.05 -25.66 -9.95
N SER A 481 15.84 -26.97 -10.08
CA SER A 481 16.31 -27.76 -11.22
C SER A 481 15.62 -27.42 -12.56
N LYS A 482 14.45 -26.74 -12.52
CA LYS A 482 13.71 -26.32 -13.71
C LYS A 482 14.00 -24.87 -14.12
N ILE A 483 14.84 -24.16 -13.35
CA ILE A 483 15.20 -22.78 -13.67
C ILE A 483 16.05 -22.77 -14.94
N THR A 484 15.63 -22.01 -15.94
CA THR A 484 16.32 -21.87 -17.24
C THR A 484 17.17 -20.63 -17.36
N ASP A 485 16.97 -19.64 -16.47
CA ASP A 485 17.77 -18.41 -16.46
C ASP A 485 19.24 -18.73 -16.12
N LYS A 486 20.13 -18.42 -17.06
CA LYS A 486 21.56 -18.72 -16.95
C LYS A 486 22.21 -17.93 -15.81
N THR A 487 21.77 -16.71 -15.52
CA THR A 487 22.35 -15.89 -14.45
C THR A 487 22.08 -16.48 -13.08
N ILE A 488 20.90 -17.06 -12.88
CA ILE A 488 20.51 -17.74 -11.65
C ILE A 488 21.18 -19.12 -11.56
N THR A 489 21.12 -19.92 -12.63
CA THR A 489 21.64 -21.27 -12.62
C THR A 489 23.17 -21.33 -12.44
N LEU A 490 23.91 -20.35 -12.95
CA LEU A 490 25.35 -20.23 -12.70
C LEU A 490 25.65 -20.00 -11.22
N GLN A 491 24.91 -19.14 -10.55
CA GLN A 491 25.07 -18.90 -9.12
C GLN A 491 24.73 -20.13 -8.27
N ILE A 492 23.62 -20.84 -8.57
CA ILE A 492 23.19 -22.03 -7.84
C ILE A 492 24.22 -23.16 -7.97
N LYS A 493 24.88 -23.29 -9.13
CA LYS A 493 25.87 -24.35 -9.44
C LYS A 493 27.32 -23.97 -9.10
N ALA A 494 27.59 -22.70 -8.78
CA ALA A 494 28.90 -22.29 -8.30
C ALA A 494 29.23 -23.05 -7.00
N LYS A 495 30.42 -23.61 -6.92
CA LYS A 495 30.93 -24.35 -5.74
C LYS A 495 31.46 -23.38 -4.70
#